data_11d13a1bb0f267100208690bc8286e65
#
_entry.id   11d13a1bb0f267100208690bc8286e65
#
_cell.length_a   1.000
_cell.length_b   1.000
_cell.length_c   1.000
_cell.angle_alpha   90.00
_cell.angle_beta   90.00
_cell.angle_gamma   90.00
#
_symmetry.space_group_name_H-M   'P 1'
#
loop_
_entity.id
_entity.type
_entity.pdbx_description
1 polymer ?
#
loop_
_entity_poly.entity_id
_entity_poly.type
_entity_poly.pdbx_seq_one_letter_code
_entity_poly.pdbx_strand_id
1 'polypeptide(L)'
;AMLSLTGIAGGAATAGCCAQMIGFAVMSFAANGWGGLLAQGLGTSMLQIGNIVKKPIIWLPPIITSAITGILSAFVFRMENPVAIASGMGTCGLVGPIGVMSLEGIGSDQILAMVVICFILPAVLTWIIAKPFKKLGWIKDSDLKLNL
;
A
#
# COMPACT_ATOMS: atom_id res chain seq x y z
N ALA A 1 10.44 -13.00 4.79
CA ALA A 1 11.51 -14.00 4.59
C ALA A 1 11.31 -15.24 5.47
N MET A 2 10.96 -15.09 6.75
CA MET A 2 10.77 -16.24 7.67
C MET A 2 9.65 -17.22 7.23
N LEU A 3 8.59 -16.73 6.60
CA LEU A 3 7.46 -17.57 6.16
C LEU A 3 7.56 -18.00 4.70
N SER A 4 8.60 -17.60 3.98
CA SER A 4 8.81 -17.90 2.54
C SER A 4 7.54 -17.70 1.70
N LEU A 5 6.80 -16.60 1.93
CA LEU A 5 5.57 -16.29 1.23
C LEU A 5 5.87 -16.00 -0.25
N THR A 6 5.56 -16.97 -1.10
CA THR A 6 5.71 -16.91 -2.56
C THR A 6 4.38 -17.28 -3.22
N GLY A 7 4.32 -17.22 -4.56
CA GLY A 7 3.11 -17.49 -5.33
C GLY A 7 1.98 -16.54 -5.00
N ILE A 8 0.75 -17.02 -4.94
CA ILE A 8 -0.48 -16.24 -4.68
C ILE A 8 -0.42 -15.57 -3.30
N ALA A 9 0.10 -16.27 -2.26
CA ALA A 9 0.24 -15.69 -0.93
C ALA A 9 1.24 -14.52 -0.93
N GLY A 10 2.34 -14.65 -1.69
CA GLY A 10 3.29 -13.58 -1.92
C GLY A 10 2.68 -12.39 -2.66
N GLY A 11 1.85 -12.65 -3.67
CA GLY A 11 1.12 -11.61 -4.39
C GLY A 11 0.14 -10.85 -3.50
N ALA A 12 -0.63 -11.55 -2.67
CA ALA A 12 -1.54 -10.93 -1.71
C ALA A 12 -0.80 -10.07 -0.68
N ALA A 13 0.33 -10.56 -0.16
CA ALA A 13 1.18 -9.79 0.75
C ALA A 13 1.74 -8.53 0.08
N THR A 14 2.20 -8.64 -1.17
CA THR A 14 2.66 -7.50 -1.97
C THR A 14 1.56 -6.44 -2.10
N ALA A 15 0.36 -6.85 -2.50
CA ALA A 15 -0.79 -5.94 -2.65
C ALA A 15 -1.14 -5.23 -1.34
N GLY A 16 -1.17 -5.96 -0.23
CA GLY A 16 -1.43 -5.41 1.10
C GLY A 16 -0.37 -4.39 1.54
N CYS A 17 0.91 -4.70 1.34
CA CYS A 17 2.01 -3.79 1.63
C CYS A 17 1.98 -2.54 0.74
N CYS A 18 1.72 -2.69 -0.57
CA CYS A 18 1.52 -1.55 -1.47
C CYS A 18 0.36 -0.67 -0.99
N ALA A 19 -0.74 -1.27 -0.55
CA ALA A 19 -1.90 -0.54 -0.07
C ALA A 19 -1.60 0.29 1.18
N GLN A 20 -0.79 -0.21 2.10
CA GLN A 20 -0.35 0.57 3.26
C GLN A 20 0.46 1.79 2.84
N MET A 21 1.43 1.60 1.94
CA MET A 21 2.33 2.67 1.53
C MET A 21 1.60 3.74 0.71
N ILE A 22 0.90 3.34 -0.35
CA ILE A 22 0.12 4.26 -1.20
C ILE A 22 -1.03 4.88 -0.40
N GLY A 23 -1.67 4.10 0.48
CA GLY A 23 -2.73 4.58 1.35
C GLY A 23 -2.29 5.75 2.22
N PHE A 24 -1.19 5.61 2.96
CA PHE A 24 -0.64 6.71 3.76
C PHE A 24 -0.16 7.88 2.91
N ALA A 25 0.47 7.60 1.76
CA ALA A 25 0.93 8.63 0.84
C ALA A 25 -0.23 9.53 0.38
N VAL A 26 -1.32 8.93 -0.08
CA VAL A 26 -2.51 9.64 -0.56
C VAL A 26 -3.27 10.32 0.58
N MET A 27 -3.45 9.63 1.72
CA MET A 27 -4.19 10.18 2.86
C MET A 27 -3.50 11.40 3.48
N SER A 28 -2.17 11.42 3.48
CA SER A 28 -1.35 12.50 4.04
C SER A 28 -0.97 13.58 3.04
N PHE A 29 -1.40 13.46 1.79
CA PHE A 29 -1.01 14.40 0.71
C PHE A 29 -1.33 15.86 1.05
N ALA A 30 -2.49 16.13 1.67
CA ALA A 30 -2.89 17.48 2.07
C ALA A 30 -1.95 18.10 3.11
N ALA A 31 -1.30 17.27 3.96
CA ALA A 31 -0.39 17.73 5.00
C ALA A 31 1.07 17.83 4.54
N ASN A 32 1.50 16.97 3.62
CA ASN A 32 2.91 16.76 3.29
C ASN A 32 3.25 17.01 1.81
N GLY A 33 2.24 17.28 0.96
CA GLY A 33 2.42 17.55 -0.46
C GLY A 33 3.14 16.42 -1.21
N TRP A 34 3.80 16.78 -2.32
CA TRP A 34 4.51 15.83 -3.19
C TRP A 34 5.71 15.15 -2.50
N GLY A 35 6.42 15.88 -1.65
CA GLY A 35 7.55 15.30 -0.88
C GLY A 35 7.10 14.17 0.02
N GLY A 36 6.00 14.36 0.75
CA GLY A 36 5.41 13.34 1.60
C GLY A 36 4.83 12.17 0.82
N LEU A 37 4.24 12.44 -0.36
CA LEU A 37 3.72 11.39 -1.23
C LEU A 37 4.83 10.46 -1.73
N LEU A 38 5.93 11.03 -2.21
CA LEU A 38 7.08 10.24 -2.67
C LEU A 38 7.79 9.53 -1.51
N ALA A 39 8.00 10.22 -0.39
CA ALA A 39 8.66 9.65 0.78
C ALA A 39 7.90 8.44 1.34
N GLN A 40 6.58 8.46 1.36
CA GLN A 40 5.76 7.36 1.86
C GLN A 40 5.41 6.33 0.79
N GLY A 41 5.10 6.78 -0.42
CA GLY A 41 4.69 5.90 -1.51
C GLY A 41 5.82 5.07 -2.10
N LEU A 42 7.01 5.63 -2.24
CA LEU A 42 8.19 4.95 -2.78
C LEU A 42 9.26 4.69 -1.72
N GLY A 43 9.29 5.48 -0.65
CA GLY A 43 10.22 5.27 0.46
C GLY A 43 9.66 4.28 1.46
N THR A 44 8.96 4.77 2.48
CA THR A 44 8.36 3.90 3.50
C THR A 44 7.19 4.54 4.23
N SER A 45 6.14 3.75 4.49
CA SER A 45 5.03 4.15 5.36
C SER A 45 5.43 4.22 6.85
N MET A 46 6.59 3.67 7.22
CA MET A 46 7.12 3.72 8.59
C MET A 46 7.33 5.16 9.10
N LEU A 47 7.45 6.14 8.22
CA LEU A 47 7.49 7.55 8.59
C LEU A 47 6.25 8.01 9.39
N GLN A 48 5.12 7.32 9.24
CA GLN A 48 3.90 7.61 10.00
C GLN A 48 3.85 6.96 11.37
N ILE A 49 4.82 6.14 11.76
CA ILE A 49 4.75 5.38 13.01
C ILE A 49 4.61 6.28 14.24
N GLY A 50 5.32 7.40 14.25
CA GLY A 50 5.21 8.39 15.33
C GLY A 50 3.82 9.00 15.45
N ASN A 51 3.14 9.20 14.32
CA ASN A 51 1.76 9.70 14.29
C ASN A 51 0.76 8.61 14.65
N ILE A 52 0.99 7.35 14.21
CA ILE A 52 0.16 6.19 14.55
C ILE A 52 0.17 5.95 16.06
N VAL A 53 1.34 6.02 16.72
CA VAL A 53 1.45 5.85 18.18
C VAL A 53 0.66 6.93 18.93
N LYS A 54 0.69 8.18 18.45
CA LYS A 54 -0.07 9.28 19.04
C LYS A 54 -1.57 9.15 18.79
N LYS A 55 -1.96 8.63 17.62
CA LYS A 55 -3.35 8.57 17.17
C LYS A 55 -3.60 7.32 16.31
N PRO A 56 -3.83 6.15 16.91
CA PRO A 56 -3.94 4.87 16.18
C PRO A 56 -5.03 4.83 15.12
N ILE A 57 -6.05 5.67 15.24
CA ILE A 57 -7.19 5.71 14.31
C ILE A 57 -6.76 6.06 12.87
N ILE A 58 -5.63 6.75 12.69
CA ILE A 58 -5.13 7.09 11.36
C ILE A 58 -4.66 5.85 10.56
N TRP A 59 -4.41 4.75 11.25
CA TRP A 59 -4.00 3.51 10.62
C TRP A 59 -5.18 2.72 10.02
N LEU A 60 -6.40 2.98 10.49
CA LEU A 60 -7.58 2.19 10.15
C LEU A 60 -7.92 2.21 8.64
N PRO A 61 -7.95 3.36 7.95
CA PRO A 61 -8.24 3.38 6.52
C PRO A 61 -7.24 2.57 5.67
N PRO A 62 -5.91 2.70 5.81
CA PRO A 62 -4.96 1.85 5.11
C PRO A 62 -5.08 0.35 5.44
N ILE A 63 -5.41 -0.02 6.69
CA ILE A 63 -5.63 -1.44 7.08
C ILE A 63 -6.82 -2.02 6.32
N ILE A 64 -7.96 -1.34 6.31
CA ILE A 64 -9.15 -1.79 5.58
C ILE A 64 -8.83 -1.91 4.09
N THR A 65 -8.15 -0.93 3.53
CA THR A 65 -7.73 -0.97 2.12
C THR A 65 -6.82 -2.16 1.85
N SER A 66 -5.83 -2.43 2.71
CA SER A 66 -4.91 -3.55 2.51
C SER A 66 -5.59 -4.90 2.60
N ALA A 67 -6.58 -5.05 3.47
CA ALA A 67 -7.39 -6.27 3.53
C ALA A 67 -8.17 -6.50 2.22
N ILE A 68 -8.82 -5.45 1.71
CA ILE A 68 -9.58 -5.52 0.45
C ILE A 68 -8.66 -5.83 -0.73
N THR A 69 -7.55 -5.11 -0.87
CA THR A 69 -6.62 -5.31 -1.98
C THR A 69 -5.92 -6.66 -1.93
N GLY A 70 -5.57 -7.15 -0.74
CA GLY A 70 -4.99 -8.49 -0.57
C GLY A 70 -5.96 -9.59 -1.01
N ILE A 71 -7.23 -9.50 -0.63
CA ILE A 71 -8.27 -10.43 -1.05
C ILE A 71 -8.47 -10.38 -2.57
N LEU A 72 -8.59 -9.19 -3.16
CA LEU A 72 -8.75 -9.01 -4.59
C LEU A 72 -7.55 -9.54 -5.37
N SER A 73 -6.34 -9.29 -4.88
CA SER A 73 -5.10 -9.83 -5.47
C SER A 73 -5.09 -11.35 -5.53
N ALA A 74 -5.53 -12.03 -4.46
CA ALA A 74 -5.51 -13.48 -4.38
C ALA A 74 -6.63 -14.13 -5.20
N PHE A 75 -7.86 -13.62 -5.12
CA PHE A 75 -9.04 -14.30 -5.66
C PHE A 75 -9.44 -13.84 -7.06
N VAL A 76 -9.27 -12.57 -7.38
CA VAL A 76 -9.68 -11.98 -8.66
C VAL A 76 -8.53 -11.98 -9.65
N PHE A 77 -7.42 -11.40 -9.27
CA PHE A 77 -6.28 -11.20 -10.16
C PHE A 77 -5.25 -12.34 -10.13
N ARG A 78 -5.32 -13.17 -9.09
CA ARG A 78 -4.36 -14.28 -8.87
C ARG A 78 -2.91 -13.83 -9.08
N MET A 79 -2.61 -12.63 -8.58
CA MET A 79 -1.28 -12.06 -8.68
C MET A 79 -0.31 -12.91 -7.87
N GLU A 80 0.79 -13.31 -8.50
CA GLU A 80 1.84 -14.08 -7.85
C GLU A 80 3.11 -13.27 -7.68
N ASN A 81 3.82 -13.53 -6.60
CA ASN A 81 5.16 -12.99 -6.38
C ASN A 81 6.10 -14.15 -6.02
N PRO A 82 7.07 -14.47 -6.89
CA PRO A 82 8.01 -15.57 -6.66
C PRO A 82 9.10 -15.21 -5.66
N VAL A 83 9.27 -13.91 -5.36
CA VAL A 83 10.35 -13.40 -4.51
C VAL A 83 9.83 -13.13 -3.11
N ALA A 84 10.14 -14.02 -2.15
CA ALA A 84 9.66 -13.93 -0.78
C ALA A 84 10.03 -12.60 -0.07
N ILE A 85 11.22 -12.06 -0.34
CA ILE A 85 11.65 -10.77 0.22
C ILE A 85 10.81 -9.63 -0.36
N ALA A 86 10.60 -9.64 -1.68
CA ALA A 86 9.83 -8.61 -2.36
C ALA A 86 8.36 -8.58 -1.91
N SER A 87 7.80 -9.72 -1.52
CA SER A 87 6.42 -9.84 -1.05
C SER A 87 6.09 -8.95 0.15
N GLY A 88 7.06 -8.69 1.02
CA GLY A 88 6.88 -7.85 2.21
C GLY A 88 7.27 -6.38 2.03
N MET A 89 7.83 -5.99 0.90
CA MET A 89 8.37 -4.63 0.72
C MET A 89 7.38 -3.63 0.09
N GLY A 90 6.30 -4.12 -0.51
CA GLY A 90 5.31 -3.26 -1.15
C GLY A 90 5.93 -2.37 -2.23
N THR A 91 5.58 -1.09 -2.25
CA THR A 91 6.13 -0.11 -3.21
C THR A 91 7.47 0.50 -2.79
N CYS A 92 8.06 0.07 -1.66
CA CYS A 92 9.38 0.54 -1.22
C CYS A 92 10.43 0.27 -2.31
N GLY A 93 10.97 1.31 -2.93
CA GLY A 93 11.87 1.20 -4.07
C GLY A 93 11.30 0.39 -5.24
N LEU A 94 10.00 0.24 -5.35
CA LEU A 94 9.28 -0.60 -6.33
C LEU A 94 9.61 -2.10 -6.24
N VAL A 95 10.20 -2.57 -5.15
CA VAL A 95 10.68 -3.95 -5.02
C VAL A 95 9.54 -4.97 -5.12
N GLY A 96 8.36 -4.69 -4.52
CA GLY A 96 7.19 -5.56 -4.63
C GLY A 96 6.71 -5.72 -6.08
N PRO A 97 6.39 -4.62 -6.78
CA PRO A 97 6.04 -4.66 -8.21
C PRO A 97 7.10 -5.34 -9.09
N ILE A 98 8.38 -5.04 -8.89
CA ILE A 98 9.49 -5.69 -9.63
C ILE A 98 9.53 -7.20 -9.33
N GLY A 99 9.27 -7.59 -8.08
CA GLY A 99 9.17 -9.00 -7.70
C GLY A 99 8.07 -9.74 -8.48
N VAL A 100 6.90 -9.11 -8.65
CA VAL A 100 5.82 -9.67 -9.50
C VAL A 100 6.24 -9.76 -10.95
N MET A 101 6.93 -8.73 -11.47
CA MET A 101 7.41 -8.70 -12.85
C MET A 101 8.53 -9.72 -13.14
N SER A 102 9.16 -10.28 -12.11
CA SER A 102 10.20 -11.30 -12.28
C SER A 102 9.66 -12.71 -12.59
N LEU A 103 8.32 -12.88 -12.65
CA LEU A 103 7.69 -14.10 -13.13
C LEU A 103 8.02 -14.33 -14.62
N GLU A 104 8.48 -15.53 -14.92
CA GLU A 104 8.70 -15.94 -16.32
C GLU A 104 7.35 -16.03 -17.06
N GLY A 105 7.28 -15.40 -18.24
CA GLY A 105 6.08 -15.42 -19.08
C GLY A 105 4.96 -14.47 -18.63
N ILE A 106 5.26 -13.44 -17.84
CA ILE A 106 4.27 -12.43 -17.44
C ILE A 106 3.68 -11.72 -18.66
N GLY A 107 2.36 -11.79 -18.80
CA GLY A 107 1.63 -11.10 -19.87
C GLY A 107 1.39 -9.62 -19.56
N SER A 108 1.09 -8.83 -20.60
CA SER A 108 0.71 -7.43 -20.47
C SER A 108 -0.47 -7.23 -19.51
N ASP A 109 -1.42 -8.17 -19.50
CA ASP A 109 -2.60 -8.13 -18.64
C ASP A 109 -2.25 -8.24 -17.15
N GLN A 110 -1.25 -9.06 -16.83
CA GLN A 110 -0.77 -9.22 -15.45
C GLN A 110 0.02 -7.98 -14.98
N ILE A 111 0.77 -7.34 -15.87
CA ILE A 111 1.45 -6.08 -15.58
C ILE A 111 0.41 -4.98 -15.32
N LEU A 112 -0.63 -4.90 -16.14
CA LEU A 112 -1.72 -3.96 -15.93
C LEU A 112 -2.45 -4.22 -14.61
N ALA A 113 -2.75 -5.48 -14.31
CA ALA A 113 -3.36 -5.90 -13.05
C ALA A 113 -2.50 -5.49 -11.83
N MET A 114 -1.17 -5.69 -11.92
CA MET A 114 -0.23 -5.28 -10.90
C MET A 114 -0.25 -3.76 -10.67
N VAL A 115 -0.22 -2.97 -11.74
CA VAL A 115 -0.29 -1.49 -11.62
C VAL A 115 -1.60 -1.06 -10.99
N VAL A 116 -2.71 -1.65 -11.40
CA VAL A 116 -4.04 -1.34 -10.84
C VAL A 116 -4.08 -1.69 -9.35
N ILE A 117 -3.66 -2.89 -8.96
CA ILE A 117 -3.77 -3.39 -7.58
C ILE A 117 -2.76 -2.71 -6.64
N CYS A 118 -1.53 -2.47 -7.10
CA CYS A 118 -0.49 -1.92 -6.24
C CYS A 118 -0.56 -0.39 -6.10
N PHE A 119 -1.13 0.32 -7.07
CA PHE A 119 -1.12 1.79 -7.09
C PHE A 119 -2.51 2.40 -7.16
N ILE A 120 -3.29 2.11 -8.20
CA ILE A 120 -4.55 2.82 -8.47
C ILE A 120 -5.61 2.45 -7.44
N LEU A 121 -5.86 1.17 -7.25
CA LEU A 121 -6.89 0.67 -6.34
C LEU A 121 -6.66 1.09 -4.88
N PRO A 122 -5.45 0.94 -4.31
CA PRO A 122 -5.17 1.43 -2.96
C PRO A 122 -5.36 2.93 -2.80
N ALA A 123 -4.93 3.72 -3.79
CA ALA A 123 -5.08 5.18 -3.76
C ALA A 123 -6.55 5.58 -3.68
N VAL A 124 -7.38 5.03 -4.57
CA VAL A 124 -8.81 5.33 -4.64
C VAL A 124 -9.54 4.83 -3.40
N LEU A 125 -9.32 3.57 -3.00
CA LEU A 125 -9.99 2.98 -1.83
C LEU A 125 -9.64 3.72 -0.55
N THR A 126 -8.35 3.98 -0.30
CA THR A 126 -7.95 4.71 0.91
C THR A 126 -8.52 6.13 0.92
N TRP A 127 -8.54 6.81 -0.22
CA TRP A 127 -9.14 8.13 -0.31
C TRP A 127 -10.64 8.12 0.00
N ILE A 128 -11.39 7.14 -0.54
CA ILE A 128 -12.82 6.97 -0.27
C ILE A 128 -13.05 6.63 1.21
N ILE A 129 -12.30 5.67 1.75
CA ILE A 129 -12.45 5.21 3.15
C ILE A 129 -12.02 6.31 4.14
N ALA A 130 -10.99 7.09 3.83
CA ALA A 130 -10.54 8.16 4.70
C ALA A 130 -11.50 9.37 4.76
N LYS A 131 -12.32 9.60 3.71
CA LYS A 131 -13.27 10.72 3.68
C LYS A 131 -14.21 10.76 4.88
N PRO A 132 -14.95 9.68 5.25
CA PRO A 132 -15.82 9.72 6.42
C PRO A 132 -15.06 9.97 7.72
N PHE A 133 -13.86 9.40 7.89
CA PHE A 133 -13.04 9.64 9.08
C PHE A 133 -12.58 11.09 9.20
N LYS A 134 -12.24 11.73 8.07
CA LYS A 134 -11.92 13.17 8.04
C LYS A 134 -13.15 14.03 8.28
N LYS A 135 -14.32 13.70 7.72
CA LYS A 135 -15.58 14.42 7.92
C LYS A 135 -16.06 14.36 9.37
N LEU A 136 -15.91 13.23 10.05
CA LEU A 136 -16.24 13.03 11.46
C LEU A 136 -15.23 13.71 12.41
N GLY A 137 -14.16 14.32 11.86
CA GLY A 137 -13.11 14.95 12.65
C GLY A 137 -12.20 13.98 13.40
N TRP A 138 -12.34 12.68 13.15
CA TRP A 138 -11.51 11.64 13.77
C TRP A 138 -10.07 11.68 13.28
N ILE A 139 -9.86 12.05 12.01
CA ILE A 139 -8.55 12.21 11.39
C ILE A 139 -8.44 13.63 10.86
N LYS A 140 -7.46 14.36 11.32
CA LYS A 140 -7.12 15.71 10.84
C LYS A 140 -5.85 15.62 9.99
N ASP A 141 -5.72 16.54 9.03
CA ASP A 141 -4.49 16.58 8.20
C ASP A 141 -3.24 16.87 9.04
N SER A 142 -3.40 17.63 10.15
CA SER A 142 -2.32 17.85 11.13
C SER A 142 -1.79 16.58 11.78
N ASP A 143 -2.65 15.54 11.93
CA ASP A 143 -2.28 14.26 12.55
C ASP A 143 -1.37 13.41 11.63
N LEU A 144 -1.35 13.74 10.34
CA LEU A 144 -0.59 13.03 9.30
C LEU A 144 0.67 13.78 8.87
N LYS A 145 0.94 14.95 9.49
CA LYS A 145 2.08 15.78 9.14
C LYS A 145 3.38 15.06 9.52
N LEU A 146 4.30 15.00 8.57
CA LEU A 146 5.65 14.48 8.77
C LEU A 146 6.61 15.63 9.08
N ASN A 147 7.57 15.36 9.93
CA ASN A 147 8.73 16.23 10.13
C ASN A 147 9.83 15.72 9.18
N LEU A 148 9.73 16.16 7.92
CA LEU A 148 10.71 15.88 6.86
C LEU A 148 11.76 16.97 6.85
#